data_85280ac09853b901c3faca13a60c6eb7
#
_entry.id   85280ac09853b901c3faca13a60c6eb7
#
_cell.length_a   1.000
_cell.length_b   1.000
_cell.length_c   1.000
_cell.angle_alpha   90.00
_cell.angle_beta   90.00
_cell.angle_gamma   90.00
#
_symmetry.space_group_name_H-M   'P 1'
#
loop_
_entity.id
_entity.type
_entity.pdbx_description
1 polymer ?
#
loop_
_entity_poly.entity_id
_entity_poly.type
_entity_poly.pdbx_seq_one_letter_code
_entity_poly.pdbx_strand_id
1 'polypeptide(L)'
;MKNKPKKTKQKGKSVQDLMGIKTFTKNGLKVGKEEFIIYMVQPTNISVLSHTNIEIKVRHLMMVLSAVPDIEITCTDSCECFDTNKSYIKGRIEAEQNEKVRKILAKDLDFLDSIQTETSTARQFLFIARCKSSKSENVLQKANRVEKIISDQGFEVTRMKKSDIKRFLAIYFEASMNGDLIPDYDGEQYISEAENEEA
;
A
#
# COMPACT_ATOMS: atom_id res chain seq x y z
N MET A 1 29.76 -25.99 -45.43
CA MET A 1 28.80 -25.04 -44.86
C MET A 1 28.98 -25.01 -43.34
N LYS A 2 29.54 -23.93 -42.78
CA LYS A 2 29.79 -23.81 -41.33
C LYS A 2 28.59 -23.15 -40.65
N ASN A 3 27.86 -23.93 -39.83
CA ASN A 3 26.80 -23.41 -38.97
C ASN A 3 27.41 -22.46 -37.93
N LYS A 4 27.08 -21.16 -37.99
CA LYS A 4 27.38 -20.19 -36.93
C LYS A 4 26.44 -20.47 -35.75
N PRO A 5 26.93 -20.55 -34.49
CA PRO A 5 26.07 -20.69 -33.32
C PRO A 5 25.22 -19.42 -33.17
N LYS A 6 23.89 -19.58 -33.04
CA LYS A 6 22.98 -18.53 -32.69
C LYS A 6 23.33 -18.04 -31.26
N LYS A 7 23.85 -16.82 -31.14
CA LYS A 7 24.00 -16.14 -29.84
C LYS A 7 22.60 -15.92 -29.26
N THR A 8 22.26 -16.69 -28.26
CA THR A 8 21.09 -16.46 -27.43
C THR A 8 21.31 -15.12 -26.69
N LYS A 9 20.58 -14.09 -27.09
CA LYS A 9 20.55 -12.83 -26.33
C LYS A 9 20.03 -13.15 -24.96
N GLN A 10 20.85 -13.07 -23.92
CA GLN A 10 20.39 -13.05 -22.54
C GLN A 10 19.48 -11.82 -22.39
N LYS A 11 18.17 -12.05 -22.21
CA LYS A 11 17.24 -10.99 -21.82
C LYS A 11 17.72 -10.49 -20.46
N GLY A 12 18.12 -9.24 -20.38
CA GLY A 12 18.38 -8.58 -19.09
C GLY A 12 17.15 -8.71 -18.20
N LYS A 13 17.36 -8.99 -16.92
CA LYS A 13 16.27 -9.01 -15.93
C LYS A 13 15.78 -7.59 -15.73
N SER A 14 14.47 -7.40 -15.70
CA SER A 14 13.86 -6.12 -15.33
C SER A 14 14.08 -5.86 -13.82
N VAL A 15 13.95 -4.60 -13.38
CA VAL A 15 14.00 -4.25 -11.95
C VAL A 15 12.92 -5.00 -11.20
N GLN A 16 11.73 -5.16 -11.77
CA GLN A 16 10.63 -5.94 -11.21
C GLN A 16 11.01 -7.41 -11.02
N ASP A 17 11.72 -8.03 -11.99
CA ASP A 17 12.22 -9.39 -11.86
C ASP A 17 13.27 -9.54 -10.77
N LEU A 18 14.11 -8.50 -10.57
CA LEU A 18 15.12 -8.48 -9.50
C LEU A 18 14.48 -8.39 -8.11
N MET A 19 13.43 -7.58 -7.97
CA MET A 19 12.66 -7.47 -6.72
C MET A 19 11.77 -8.70 -6.47
N GLY A 20 11.56 -9.54 -7.49
CA GLY A 20 10.70 -10.72 -7.42
C GLY A 20 9.21 -10.41 -7.38
N ILE A 21 8.82 -9.15 -7.56
CA ILE A 21 7.41 -8.72 -7.60
C ILE A 21 6.80 -9.17 -8.92
N LYS A 22 5.76 -10.01 -8.85
CA LYS A 22 5.09 -10.53 -10.04
C LYS A 22 3.86 -9.74 -10.41
N THR A 23 2.96 -9.55 -9.47
CA THR A 23 1.68 -8.86 -9.72
C THR A 23 1.02 -8.44 -8.42
N PHE A 24 0.15 -7.45 -8.51
CA PHE A 24 -0.80 -7.11 -7.46
C PHE A 24 -2.00 -8.06 -7.54
N THR A 25 -2.43 -8.55 -6.40
CA THR A 25 -3.63 -9.40 -6.29
C THR A 25 -4.76 -8.62 -5.60
N LYS A 26 -5.94 -9.23 -5.54
CA LYS A 26 -7.06 -8.65 -4.77
C LYS A 26 -6.77 -8.56 -3.26
N ASN A 27 -5.88 -9.40 -2.76
CA ASN A 27 -5.59 -9.51 -1.33
C ASN A 27 -4.25 -8.89 -0.92
N GLY A 28 -3.35 -8.63 -1.88
CA GLY A 28 -2.01 -8.13 -1.57
C GLY A 28 -1.05 -8.13 -2.75
N LEU A 29 0.18 -8.54 -2.52
CA LEU A 29 1.28 -8.49 -3.48
C LEU A 29 1.88 -9.89 -3.68
N LYS A 30 1.95 -10.37 -4.91
CA LYS A 30 2.59 -11.64 -5.25
C LYS A 30 4.08 -11.45 -5.48
N VAL A 31 4.91 -12.06 -4.63
CA VAL A 31 6.37 -12.03 -4.70
C VAL A 31 6.87 -13.46 -4.84
N GLY A 32 7.50 -13.77 -5.97
CA GLY A 32 7.96 -15.13 -6.25
C GLY A 32 6.81 -16.15 -6.27
N LYS A 33 6.82 -17.06 -5.30
CA LYS A 33 5.78 -18.11 -5.10
C LYS A 33 4.84 -17.80 -3.93
N GLU A 34 5.06 -16.72 -3.22
CA GLU A 34 4.33 -16.31 -2.04
C GLU A 34 3.44 -15.10 -2.33
N GLU A 35 2.40 -14.93 -1.54
CA GLU A 35 1.56 -13.74 -1.56
C GLU A 35 1.69 -13.03 -0.21
N PHE A 36 2.07 -11.76 -0.27
CA PHE A 36 2.18 -10.89 0.90
C PHE A 36 0.88 -10.13 1.08
N ILE A 37 0.30 -10.28 2.25
CA ILE A 37 -0.89 -9.53 2.66
C ILE A 37 -0.41 -8.50 3.66
N ILE A 38 -0.72 -7.24 3.39
CA ILE A 38 -0.25 -6.11 4.17
C ILE A 38 -1.43 -5.48 4.89
N TYR A 39 -1.30 -5.33 6.19
CA TYR A 39 -2.28 -4.68 7.06
C TYR A 39 -1.66 -3.41 7.63
N MET A 40 -2.33 -2.30 7.41
CA MET A 40 -2.02 -1.04 8.08
C MET A 40 -2.60 -1.08 9.49
N VAL A 41 -1.75 -0.79 10.48
CA VAL A 41 -2.13 -0.78 11.90
C VAL A 41 -2.36 0.65 12.34
N GLN A 42 -3.50 0.93 12.95
CA GLN A 42 -3.77 2.21 13.58
C GLN A 42 -2.84 2.40 14.80
N PRO A 43 -1.98 3.43 14.81
CA PRO A 43 -1.08 3.67 15.92
C PRO A 43 -1.86 4.06 17.17
N THR A 44 -1.43 3.56 18.32
CA THR A 44 -1.96 3.95 19.62
C THR A 44 -0.96 4.87 20.31
N ASN A 45 -1.39 6.05 20.74
CA ASN A 45 -0.53 6.94 21.51
C ASN A 45 -0.35 6.37 22.93
N ILE A 46 0.80 5.78 23.18
CA ILE A 46 1.13 5.16 24.47
C ILE A 46 1.38 6.19 25.58
N SER A 47 1.69 7.46 25.24
CA SER A 47 1.98 8.51 26.22
C SER A 47 0.77 8.91 27.06
N VAL A 48 -0.45 8.62 26.57
CA VAL A 48 -1.71 8.91 27.29
C VAL A 48 -2.26 7.69 28.03
N LEU A 49 -1.60 6.53 27.91
CA LEU A 49 -2.04 5.30 28.55
C LEU A 49 -1.41 5.14 29.94
N SER A 50 -2.16 4.52 30.86
CA SER A 50 -1.61 4.05 32.12
C SER A 50 -0.61 2.91 31.89
N HIS A 51 0.33 2.72 32.83
CA HIS A 51 1.31 1.63 32.77
C HIS A 51 0.65 0.25 32.58
N THR A 52 -0.44 0.00 33.31
CA THR A 52 -1.21 -1.25 33.19
C THR A 52 -1.77 -1.44 31.79
N ASN A 53 -2.29 -0.38 31.15
CA ASN A 53 -2.82 -0.47 29.80
C ASN A 53 -1.69 -0.71 28.76
N ILE A 54 -0.50 -0.16 28.98
CA ILE A 54 0.66 -0.45 28.15
C ILE A 54 1.05 -1.93 28.27
N GLU A 55 1.11 -2.49 29.48
CA GLU A 55 1.39 -3.91 29.70
C GLU A 55 0.37 -4.82 29.01
N ILE A 56 -0.91 -4.46 29.08
CA ILE A 56 -1.98 -5.20 28.37
C ILE A 56 -1.73 -5.17 26.87
N LYS A 57 -1.42 -4.01 26.28
CA LYS A 57 -1.11 -3.88 24.83
C LYS A 57 0.11 -4.72 24.43
N VAL A 58 1.16 -4.75 25.26
CA VAL A 58 2.34 -5.58 25.01
C VAL A 58 1.97 -7.08 25.03
N ARG A 59 1.17 -7.52 26.00
CA ARG A 59 0.68 -8.91 26.05
C ARG A 59 -0.15 -9.27 24.82
N HIS A 60 -1.04 -8.38 24.39
CA HIS A 60 -1.83 -8.57 23.17
C HIS A 60 -0.94 -8.71 21.93
N LEU A 61 0.10 -7.89 21.79
CA LEU A 61 1.07 -8.03 20.71
C LEU A 61 1.79 -9.38 20.78
N MET A 62 2.22 -9.82 21.96
CA MET A 62 2.81 -11.14 22.13
C MET A 62 1.86 -12.27 21.70
N MET A 63 0.56 -12.14 21.98
CA MET A 63 -0.44 -13.13 21.55
C MET A 63 -0.58 -13.15 20.02
N VAL A 64 -0.58 -11.99 19.34
CA VAL A 64 -0.58 -11.91 17.88
C VAL A 64 0.65 -12.61 17.30
N LEU A 65 1.85 -12.29 17.81
CA LEU A 65 3.11 -12.88 17.33
C LEU A 65 3.18 -14.39 17.57
N SER A 66 2.61 -14.87 18.68
CA SER A 66 2.54 -16.31 18.97
C SER A 66 1.54 -17.04 18.06
N ALA A 67 0.43 -16.39 17.71
CA ALA A 67 -0.61 -16.97 16.87
C ALA A 67 -0.28 -16.94 15.36
N VAL A 68 0.55 -15.96 14.94
CA VAL A 68 1.00 -15.78 13.57
C VAL A 68 2.53 -15.66 13.54
N PRO A 69 3.27 -16.77 13.66
CA PRO A 69 4.74 -16.73 13.80
C PRO A 69 5.48 -16.11 12.61
N ASP A 70 4.89 -16.19 11.41
CA ASP A 70 5.49 -15.69 10.16
C ASP A 70 5.11 -14.23 9.87
N ILE A 71 4.53 -13.49 10.86
CA ILE A 71 4.17 -12.09 10.67
C ILE A 71 5.42 -11.20 10.74
N GLU A 72 5.55 -10.29 9.81
CA GLU A 72 6.59 -9.26 9.84
C GLU A 72 5.99 -7.94 10.29
N ILE A 73 6.76 -7.18 11.06
CA ILE A 73 6.40 -5.83 11.49
C ILE A 73 7.31 -4.86 10.75
N THR A 74 6.71 -3.93 10.04
CA THR A 74 7.45 -2.89 9.32
C THR A 74 6.98 -1.51 9.80
N CYS A 75 7.93 -0.61 10.00
CA CYS A 75 7.67 0.79 10.29
C CYS A 75 8.28 1.62 9.17
N THR A 76 7.47 2.44 8.52
CA THR A 76 7.90 3.35 7.46
C THR A 76 7.38 4.75 7.75
N ASP A 77 7.89 5.73 7.05
CA ASP A 77 7.27 7.04 7.03
C ASP A 77 5.87 6.93 6.43
N SER A 78 4.95 7.74 6.93
CA SER A 78 3.60 7.81 6.38
C SER A 78 3.58 8.84 5.25
N CYS A 79 2.91 8.50 4.18
CA CYS A 79 2.53 9.46 3.15
C CYS A 79 1.01 9.42 3.05
N GLU A 80 0.35 10.16 3.90
CA GLU A 80 -1.08 10.37 3.73
C GLU A 80 -1.31 11.23 2.50
N CYS A 81 -2.24 10.77 1.67
CA CYS A 81 -2.54 11.42 0.40
C CYS A 81 -4.01 11.86 0.42
N PHE A 82 -4.20 13.15 0.40
CA PHE A 82 -5.53 13.77 0.32
C PHE A 82 -5.91 14.15 -1.12
N ASP A 83 -5.22 13.60 -2.14
CA ASP A 83 -5.40 13.99 -3.54
C ASP A 83 -6.84 13.82 -4.02
N THR A 84 -7.52 12.74 -3.61
CA THR A 84 -8.94 12.54 -3.93
C THR A 84 -9.81 13.64 -3.31
N ASN A 85 -9.54 13.99 -2.05
CA ASN A 85 -10.26 15.04 -1.34
C ASN A 85 -9.96 16.41 -1.95
N LYS A 86 -8.69 16.68 -2.27
CA LYS A 86 -8.27 17.92 -2.94
C LYS A 86 -8.88 18.06 -4.33
N SER A 87 -8.90 16.98 -5.12
CA SER A 87 -9.52 16.96 -6.44
C SER A 87 -11.03 17.23 -6.35
N TYR A 88 -11.70 16.65 -5.36
CA TYR A 88 -13.11 16.92 -5.09
C TYR A 88 -13.34 18.39 -4.74
N ILE A 89 -12.55 18.96 -3.81
CA ILE A 89 -12.68 20.37 -3.42
C ILE A 89 -12.38 21.29 -4.60
N LYS A 90 -11.35 21.00 -5.41
CA LYS A 90 -11.04 21.78 -6.63
C LYS A 90 -12.23 21.78 -7.60
N GLY A 91 -12.81 20.62 -7.88
CA GLY A 91 -14.00 20.54 -8.73
C GLY A 91 -15.20 21.30 -8.15
N ARG A 92 -15.35 21.32 -6.81
CA ARG A 92 -16.39 22.11 -6.16
C ARG A 92 -16.15 23.63 -6.28
N ILE A 93 -14.88 24.07 -6.15
CA ILE A 93 -14.50 25.48 -6.33
C ILE A 93 -14.83 25.95 -7.75
N GLU A 94 -14.55 25.12 -8.76
CA GLU A 94 -14.83 25.43 -10.17
C GLU A 94 -16.33 25.55 -10.46
N ALA A 95 -17.13 24.66 -9.86
CA ALA A 95 -18.58 24.63 -10.05
C ALA A 95 -19.35 25.67 -9.21
N GLU A 96 -18.75 26.24 -8.16
CA GLU A 96 -19.42 27.12 -7.20
C GLU A 96 -19.51 28.56 -7.75
N GLN A 97 -20.71 29.13 -7.71
CA GLN A 97 -20.95 30.53 -8.17
C GLN A 97 -20.86 31.53 -7.03
N ASN A 98 -21.05 31.11 -5.79
CA ASN A 98 -21.01 32.01 -4.64
C ASN A 98 -19.56 32.25 -4.19
N GLU A 99 -19.11 33.49 -4.34
CA GLU A 99 -17.73 33.89 -4.02
C GLU A 99 -17.36 33.66 -2.55
N LYS A 100 -18.29 33.78 -1.60
CA LYS A 100 -18.04 33.51 -0.19
C LYS A 100 -17.79 32.01 0.07
N VAL A 101 -18.57 31.16 -0.60
CA VAL A 101 -18.39 29.69 -0.51
C VAL A 101 -17.08 29.26 -1.17
N ARG A 102 -16.73 29.83 -2.32
CA ARG A 102 -15.43 29.60 -2.98
C ARG A 102 -14.25 29.93 -2.06
N LYS A 103 -14.32 31.04 -1.31
CA LYS A 103 -13.28 31.42 -0.35
C LYS A 103 -13.16 30.42 0.82
N ILE A 104 -14.27 29.83 1.26
CA ILE A 104 -14.26 28.81 2.30
C ILE A 104 -13.61 27.54 1.75
N LEU A 105 -14.03 27.05 0.59
CA LEU A 105 -13.47 25.87 -0.06
C LEU A 105 -11.96 26.03 -0.34
N ALA A 106 -11.50 27.22 -0.72
CA ALA A 106 -10.07 27.49 -0.90
C ALA A 106 -9.30 27.35 0.43
N LYS A 107 -9.85 27.84 1.55
CA LYS A 107 -9.26 27.62 2.88
C LYS A 107 -9.22 26.16 3.29
N ASP A 108 -10.25 25.39 2.95
CA ASP A 108 -10.28 23.96 3.20
C ASP A 108 -9.18 23.23 2.39
N LEU A 109 -8.93 23.69 1.16
CA LEU A 109 -7.84 23.15 0.33
C LEU A 109 -6.46 23.46 0.96
N ASP A 110 -6.24 24.72 1.37
CA ASP A 110 -4.99 25.14 2.05
C ASP A 110 -4.79 24.35 3.36
N PHE A 111 -5.87 24.08 4.10
CA PHE A 111 -5.84 23.28 5.32
C PHE A 111 -5.44 21.83 5.04
N LEU A 112 -5.97 21.20 3.99
CA LEU A 112 -5.55 19.86 3.57
C LEU A 112 -4.07 19.82 3.16
N ASP A 113 -3.56 20.87 2.52
CA ASP A 113 -2.14 20.99 2.17
C ASP A 113 -1.25 21.08 3.41
N SER A 114 -1.67 21.85 4.43
CA SER A 114 -0.92 21.95 5.69
C SER A 114 -0.90 20.63 6.47
N ILE A 115 -2.05 19.94 6.59
CA ILE A 115 -2.14 18.64 7.25
C ILE A 115 -1.28 17.60 6.51
N GLN A 116 -1.30 17.57 5.20
CA GLN A 116 -0.50 16.63 4.42
C GLN A 116 1.00 16.82 4.71
N THR A 117 1.45 18.07 4.85
CA THR A 117 2.83 18.37 5.20
C THR A 117 3.17 17.90 6.62
N GLU A 118 2.28 18.13 7.58
CA GLU A 118 2.47 17.69 8.98
C GLU A 118 2.44 16.16 9.11
N THR A 119 1.54 15.48 8.41
CA THR A 119 1.39 14.02 8.48
C THR A 119 2.45 13.28 7.67
N SER A 120 3.14 13.95 6.74
CA SER A 120 4.26 13.34 5.99
C SER A 120 5.43 12.91 6.90
N THR A 121 5.52 13.46 8.11
CA THR A 121 6.50 13.09 9.14
C THR A 121 5.99 11.98 10.09
N ALA A 122 4.73 11.60 9.99
CA ALA A 122 4.15 10.53 10.79
C ALA A 122 4.71 9.16 10.37
N ARG A 123 4.71 8.22 11.30
CA ARG A 123 5.12 6.84 11.03
C ARG A 123 3.91 5.96 10.76
N GLN A 124 4.04 5.09 9.78
CA GLN A 124 3.09 4.07 9.45
C GLN A 124 3.58 2.71 9.95
N PHE A 125 2.72 1.96 10.61
CA PHE A 125 3.03 0.63 11.11
C PHE A 125 2.26 -0.41 10.30
N LEU A 126 2.97 -1.43 9.85
CA LEU A 126 2.43 -2.45 8.98
C LEU A 126 2.70 -3.83 9.57
N PHE A 127 1.69 -4.70 9.50
CA PHE A 127 1.85 -6.14 9.67
C PHE A 127 1.80 -6.80 8.30
N ILE A 128 2.80 -7.60 7.98
CA ILE A 128 2.91 -8.29 6.71
C ILE A 128 2.85 -9.80 6.97
N ALA A 129 1.82 -10.45 6.43
CA ALA A 129 1.65 -11.90 6.51
C ALA A 129 2.03 -12.54 5.19
N ARG A 130 2.91 -13.55 5.24
CA ARG A 130 3.31 -14.34 4.08
C ARG A 130 2.37 -15.53 3.90
N CYS A 131 1.79 -15.64 2.72
CA CYS A 131 0.96 -16.76 2.33
C CYS A 131 1.67 -17.60 1.27
N LYS A 132 2.08 -18.82 1.63
CA LYS A 132 2.55 -19.79 0.64
C LYS A 132 1.34 -20.31 -0.11
N SER A 133 1.36 -20.24 -1.45
CA SER A 133 0.33 -20.85 -2.28
C SER A 133 0.39 -22.36 -2.14
N SER A 134 -0.26 -22.93 -1.12
CA SER A 134 -0.47 -24.36 -1.00
C SER A 134 -1.84 -24.71 -1.56
N LYS A 135 -1.98 -25.92 -2.11
CA LYS A 135 -3.24 -26.41 -2.68
C LYS A 135 -4.39 -26.53 -1.66
N SER A 136 -4.09 -26.42 -0.37
CA SER A 136 -5.03 -26.69 0.73
C SER A 136 -5.62 -25.47 1.41
N GLU A 137 -5.02 -24.26 1.30
CA GLU A 137 -5.51 -23.06 1.97
C GLU A 137 -5.70 -21.92 0.98
N ASN A 138 -6.92 -21.39 0.93
CA ASN A 138 -7.21 -20.22 0.13
C ASN A 138 -6.56 -18.98 0.79
N VAL A 139 -5.79 -18.20 0.02
CA VAL A 139 -5.13 -16.97 0.47
C VAL A 139 -6.12 -16.03 1.18
N LEU A 140 -7.35 -15.93 0.68
CA LEU A 140 -8.38 -15.10 1.30
C LEU A 140 -8.77 -15.60 2.71
N GLN A 141 -8.87 -16.92 2.90
CA GLN A 141 -9.20 -17.49 4.21
C GLN A 141 -8.09 -17.22 5.21
N LYS A 142 -6.83 -17.40 4.79
CA LYS A 142 -5.66 -17.07 5.63
C LYS A 142 -5.63 -15.58 5.95
N ALA A 143 -5.88 -14.72 4.97
CA ALA A 143 -5.95 -13.28 5.17
C ALA A 143 -7.01 -12.91 6.21
N ASN A 144 -8.24 -13.40 6.07
CA ASN A 144 -9.32 -13.11 7.00
C ASN A 144 -9.03 -13.66 8.42
N ARG A 145 -8.38 -14.83 8.50
CA ARG A 145 -7.99 -15.41 9.78
C ARG A 145 -6.95 -14.56 10.49
N VAL A 146 -5.91 -14.11 9.77
CA VAL A 146 -4.86 -13.24 10.35
C VAL A 146 -5.44 -11.92 10.80
N GLU A 147 -6.26 -11.28 9.95
CA GLU A 147 -6.95 -10.03 10.28
C GLU A 147 -7.79 -10.16 11.55
N LYS A 148 -8.55 -11.26 11.67
CA LYS A 148 -9.35 -11.55 12.86
C LYS A 148 -8.48 -11.74 14.10
N ILE A 149 -7.39 -12.51 14.02
CA ILE A 149 -6.47 -12.72 15.14
C ILE A 149 -5.93 -11.38 15.65
N ILE A 150 -5.54 -10.47 14.75
CA ILE A 150 -5.00 -9.17 15.11
C ILE A 150 -6.09 -8.29 15.75
N SER A 151 -7.28 -8.26 15.16
CA SER A 151 -8.41 -7.47 15.65
C SER A 151 -8.94 -7.96 17.01
N ASP A 152 -8.99 -9.28 17.22
CA ASP A 152 -9.40 -9.89 18.49
C ASP A 152 -8.45 -9.51 19.65
N GLN A 153 -7.20 -9.12 19.36
CA GLN A 153 -6.24 -8.59 20.33
C GLN A 153 -6.31 -7.05 20.47
N GLY A 154 -7.36 -6.42 19.93
CA GLY A 154 -7.61 -4.99 20.07
C GLY A 154 -6.65 -4.09 19.28
N PHE A 155 -6.09 -4.59 18.18
CA PHE A 155 -5.40 -3.77 17.19
C PHE A 155 -6.37 -3.49 16.04
N GLU A 156 -6.58 -2.21 15.76
CA GLU A 156 -7.32 -1.78 14.58
C GLU A 156 -6.42 -1.90 13.37
N VAL A 157 -6.84 -2.73 12.41
CA VAL A 157 -6.09 -2.96 11.19
C VAL A 157 -6.98 -2.84 9.97
N THR A 158 -6.39 -2.31 8.92
CA THR A 158 -7.02 -2.22 7.59
C THR A 158 -6.15 -2.92 6.57
N ARG A 159 -6.75 -3.84 5.80
CA ARG A 159 -6.03 -4.51 4.71
C ARG A 159 -5.75 -3.51 3.59
N MET A 160 -4.48 -3.41 3.21
CA MET A 160 -4.05 -2.50 2.16
C MET A 160 -4.55 -2.97 0.78
N LYS A 161 -5.08 -2.03 0.02
CA LYS A 161 -5.48 -2.21 -1.38
C LYS A 161 -4.29 -1.96 -2.32
N LYS A 162 -4.47 -2.22 -3.61
CA LYS A 162 -3.44 -2.00 -4.65
C LYS A 162 -2.86 -0.58 -4.60
N SER A 163 -3.69 0.44 -4.45
CA SER A 163 -3.28 1.86 -4.32
C SER A 163 -2.36 2.08 -3.12
N ASP A 164 -2.74 1.52 -1.97
CA ASP A 164 -2.02 1.70 -0.72
C ASP A 164 -0.66 0.98 -0.77
N ILE A 165 -0.64 -0.23 -1.35
CA ILE A 165 0.59 -1.02 -1.55
C ILE A 165 1.54 -0.30 -2.52
N LYS A 166 1.04 0.28 -3.62
CA LYS A 166 1.85 1.06 -4.54
C LYS A 166 2.52 2.24 -3.82
N ARG A 167 1.76 2.96 -3.00
CA ARG A 167 2.27 4.08 -2.21
C ARG A 167 3.30 3.63 -1.18
N PHE A 168 3.01 2.55 -0.45
CA PHE A 168 3.96 1.95 0.48
C PHE A 168 5.28 1.58 -0.20
N LEU A 169 5.23 0.92 -1.37
CA LEU A 169 6.43 0.56 -2.11
C LEU A 169 7.20 1.80 -2.61
N ALA A 170 6.50 2.84 -3.04
CA ALA A 170 7.14 4.08 -3.46
C ALA A 170 7.92 4.72 -2.30
N ILE A 171 7.33 4.79 -1.10
CA ILE A 171 8.01 5.29 0.11
C ILE A 171 9.18 4.38 0.47
N TYR A 172 8.95 3.08 0.49
CA TYR A 172 9.97 2.09 0.87
C TYR A 172 11.20 2.14 -0.03
N PHE A 173 11.02 2.45 -1.31
CA PHE A 173 12.11 2.62 -2.28
C PHE A 173 12.53 4.08 -2.49
N GLU A 174 12.18 4.96 -1.56
CA GLU A 174 12.56 6.38 -1.57
C GLU A 174 12.17 7.12 -2.88
N ALA A 175 11.10 6.68 -3.53
CA ALA A 175 10.57 7.38 -4.68
C ALA A 175 10.06 8.76 -4.23
N SER A 176 10.47 9.80 -4.95
CA SER A 176 10.00 11.15 -4.67
C SER A 176 8.50 11.24 -4.98
N MET A 177 7.68 11.28 -3.93
CA MET A 177 6.23 11.40 -4.03
C MET A 177 5.84 12.88 -3.89
N ASN A 178 5.66 13.55 -5.01
CA ASN A 178 5.23 14.96 -5.04
C ASN A 178 3.71 15.13 -4.92
N GLY A 179 3.04 14.24 -4.19
CA GLY A 179 1.58 14.29 -4.01
C GLY A 179 0.77 13.77 -5.20
N ASP A 180 1.42 13.32 -6.25
CA ASP A 180 0.74 12.85 -7.44
C ASP A 180 0.17 11.45 -7.25
N LEU A 181 -1.03 11.22 -7.80
CA LEU A 181 -1.60 9.90 -7.97
C LEU A 181 -0.58 9.03 -8.72
N ILE A 182 -0.17 7.91 -8.12
CA ILE A 182 0.66 6.94 -8.83
C ILE A 182 -0.21 6.33 -9.93
N PRO A 183 0.07 6.66 -11.20
CA PRO A 183 -0.78 6.19 -12.29
C PRO A 183 -0.75 4.66 -12.38
N ASP A 184 -1.88 4.08 -12.73
CA ASP A 184 -2.00 2.64 -12.88
C ASP A 184 -1.65 2.26 -14.32
N TYR A 185 -0.36 2.27 -14.63
CA TYR A 185 0.14 1.80 -15.91
C TYR A 185 0.17 0.27 -15.89
N ASP A 186 -0.93 -0.36 -16.21
CA ASP A 186 -1.00 -1.82 -16.35
C ASP A 186 -0.47 -2.30 -17.69
N GLY A 187 0.22 -1.56 -18.44
CA GLY A 187 0.77 -2.00 -19.75
C GLY A 187 -0.29 -2.33 -20.81
N GLU A 188 -1.54 -2.54 -20.42
CA GLU A 188 -2.65 -2.85 -21.35
C GLU A 188 -2.90 -1.72 -22.33
N GLN A 189 -2.67 -0.48 -21.94
CA GLN A 189 -2.76 0.69 -22.82
C GLN A 189 -1.71 0.65 -23.98
N TYR A 190 -0.61 -0.10 -23.82
CA TYR A 190 0.40 -0.27 -24.87
C TYR A 190 0.18 -1.51 -25.71
N ILE A 191 -0.65 -2.46 -25.26
CA ILE A 191 -0.98 -3.68 -26.00
C ILE A 191 -2.09 -3.39 -27.04
N SER A 192 -3.04 -2.52 -26.69
CA SER A 192 -4.16 -2.16 -27.56
C SER A 192 -3.75 -1.32 -28.78
N GLU A 193 -2.63 -0.60 -28.74
CA GLU A 193 -2.13 0.17 -29.89
C GLU A 193 -1.38 -0.70 -30.90
N ALA A 194 -0.71 -1.77 -30.45
CA ALA A 194 0.01 -2.67 -31.33
C ALA A 194 -0.88 -3.57 -32.21
N GLU A 195 -2.10 -3.90 -31.74
CA GLU A 195 -3.06 -4.70 -32.52
C GLU A 195 -3.81 -3.88 -33.59
N ASN A 196 -3.78 -2.55 -33.51
CA ASN A 196 -4.42 -1.67 -34.48
C ASN A 196 -3.52 -1.21 -35.63
N GLU A 197 -2.21 -1.49 -35.57
CA GLU A 197 -1.27 -1.18 -36.67
C GLU A 197 -1.07 -2.35 -37.68
N GLU A 198 -1.58 -3.55 -37.38
CA GLU A 198 -1.50 -4.73 -38.27
C GLU A 198 -2.85 -5.09 -38.95
N ALA A 199 -3.84 -4.19 -38.97
CA ALA A 199 -5.12 -4.42 -39.63
C ALA A 199 -5.29 -3.46 -40.87
#